data_3f304a5fb54c7855176706cf56252749
#
_entry.id   3f304a5fb54c7855176706cf56252749
#
_cell.length_a   1.000
_cell.length_b   1.000
_cell.length_c   1.000
_cell.angle_alpha   90.00
_cell.angle_beta   90.00
_cell.angle_gamma   90.00
#
_symmetry.space_group_name_H-M   'P 1'
#
loop_
_entity.id
_entity.type
_entity.pdbx_description
1 polymer ?
#
loop_
_entity_poly.entity_id
_entity_poly.type
_entity_poly.pdbx_seq_one_letter_code
_entity_poly.pdbx_strand_id
1 'polypeptide(L)'
;MKKICLFLLFGLALMITGCASNTYSKLRDKEDKLIANYISRNGLVILEDEPAADHVWGEKEYYKVRDYDDLYFHLIERGDSIRVDSISPTENDTVDLEIIANDLIVMRYKKFELTENADTLSYWTTLDQAFPTEFHYGNLSDCECVAWHVAVKLMKYPESLCEVIVPSKLGFSDEQTSVTPYVYILKIKVKQQ
;
A
#
# COMPACT_ATOMS: atom_id res chain seq x y z
N MET A 1 -1.45 -8.88 56.23
CA MET A 1 -1.99 -9.71 55.13
C MET A 1 -2.49 -8.89 53.95
N LYS A 2 -3.23 -7.78 54.11
CA LYS A 2 -3.74 -6.96 52.98
C LYS A 2 -2.64 -6.33 52.09
N LYS A 3 -1.48 -5.94 52.64
CA LYS A 3 -0.37 -5.33 51.91
C LYS A 3 0.41 -6.34 51.03
N ILE A 4 0.50 -7.62 51.49
CA ILE A 4 1.19 -8.70 50.75
C ILE A 4 0.34 -9.11 49.53
N CYS A 5 -0.98 -9.19 49.64
CA CYS A 5 -1.87 -9.47 48.51
C CYS A 5 -1.81 -8.37 47.44
N LEU A 6 -1.64 -7.09 47.82
CA LEU A 6 -1.56 -5.98 46.88
C LEU A 6 -0.25 -6.04 46.04
N PHE A 7 0.87 -6.42 46.68
CA PHE A 7 2.15 -6.59 45.97
C PHE A 7 2.15 -7.80 45.03
N LEU A 8 1.49 -8.90 45.41
CA LEU A 8 1.33 -10.07 44.54
C LEU A 8 0.44 -9.80 43.34
N LEU A 9 -0.63 -9.02 43.49
CA LEU A 9 -1.50 -8.59 42.38
C LEU A 9 -0.78 -7.64 41.43
N PHE A 10 0.05 -6.72 41.94
CA PHE A 10 0.83 -5.82 41.12
C PHE A 10 1.97 -6.52 40.35
N GLY A 11 2.61 -7.50 40.98
CA GLY A 11 3.64 -8.35 40.33
C GLY A 11 3.05 -9.23 39.22
N LEU A 12 1.83 -9.75 39.39
CA LEU A 12 1.16 -10.57 38.39
C LEU A 12 0.71 -9.74 37.16
N ALA A 13 0.28 -8.49 37.39
CA ALA A 13 -0.10 -7.57 36.29
C ALA A 13 1.10 -7.19 35.40
N LEU A 14 2.31 -7.06 35.98
CA LEU A 14 3.53 -6.75 35.22
C LEU A 14 4.01 -7.93 34.36
N MET A 15 3.72 -9.17 34.73
CA MET A 15 4.10 -10.35 33.95
C MET A 15 3.23 -10.54 32.69
N ILE A 16 1.97 -10.09 32.71
CA ILE A 16 1.05 -10.25 31.59
C ILE A 16 1.38 -9.27 30.44
N THR A 17 1.85 -8.06 30.75
CA THR A 17 2.21 -7.07 29.75
C THR A 17 3.50 -7.41 28.99
N GLY A 18 4.44 -8.12 29.62
CA GLY A 18 5.69 -8.53 28.98
C GLY A 18 5.54 -9.65 27.92
N CYS A 19 4.52 -10.49 28.03
CA CYS A 19 4.32 -11.60 27.08
C CYS A 19 3.71 -11.13 25.74
N ALA A 20 2.78 -10.17 25.77
CA ALA A 20 2.12 -9.67 24.57
C ALA A 20 3.08 -8.84 23.68
N SER A 21 3.90 -7.98 24.29
CA SER A 21 4.91 -7.19 23.56
C SER A 21 5.97 -8.07 22.89
N ASN A 22 6.38 -9.16 23.54
CA ASN A 22 7.36 -10.10 22.99
C ASN A 22 6.82 -10.91 21.80
N THR A 23 5.51 -11.18 21.78
CA THR A 23 4.84 -11.86 20.66
C THR A 23 4.69 -10.95 19.45
N TYR A 24 4.28 -9.71 19.65
CA TYR A 24 4.14 -8.72 18.57
C TYR A 24 5.50 -8.39 17.92
N SER A 25 6.55 -8.16 18.70
CA SER A 25 7.90 -7.96 18.17
C SER A 25 8.36 -9.11 17.28
N LYS A 26 8.12 -10.37 17.69
CA LYS A 26 8.46 -11.55 16.87
C LYS A 26 7.67 -11.61 15.55
N LEU A 27 6.41 -11.19 15.57
CA LEU A 27 5.62 -11.13 14.35
C LEU A 27 6.16 -10.05 13.40
N ARG A 28 6.56 -8.89 13.92
CA ARG A 28 7.22 -7.85 13.14
C ARG A 28 8.54 -8.31 12.55
N ASP A 29 9.41 -8.95 13.36
CA ASP A 29 10.67 -9.52 12.88
C ASP A 29 10.45 -10.60 11.78
N LYS A 30 9.34 -11.31 11.84
CA LYS A 30 8.96 -12.27 10.79
C LYS A 30 8.50 -11.54 9.52
N GLU A 31 7.67 -10.51 9.65
CA GLU A 31 7.20 -9.68 8.54
C GLU A 31 8.38 -9.08 7.77
N ASP A 32 9.34 -8.45 8.48
CA ASP A 32 10.53 -7.85 7.88
C ASP A 32 11.33 -8.88 7.07
N LYS A 33 11.45 -10.10 7.58
CA LYS A 33 12.10 -11.21 6.86
C LYS A 33 11.32 -11.64 5.62
N LEU A 34 9.99 -11.66 5.67
CA LEU A 34 9.16 -12.00 4.51
C LEU A 34 9.34 -10.98 3.39
N ILE A 35 9.33 -9.69 3.71
CA ILE A 35 9.57 -8.61 2.76
C ILE A 35 10.99 -8.71 2.17
N ALA A 36 12.01 -8.85 3.02
CA ALA A 36 13.38 -8.98 2.56
C ALA A 36 13.60 -10.23 1.68
N ASN A 37 12.96 -11.34 2.00
CA ASN A 37 13.00 -12.57 1.19
C ASN A 37 12.30 -12.36 -0.17
N TYR A 38 11.17 -11.65 -0.20
CA TYR A 38 10.49 -11.31 -1.45
C TYR A 38 11.39 -10.49 -2.36
N ILE A 39 11.99 -9.42 -1.84
CA ILE A 39 12.92 -8.55 -2.56
C ILE A 39 14.09 -9.37 -3.13
N SER A 40 14.74 -10.17 -2.28
CA SER A 40 15.91 -10.99 -2.67
C SER A 40 15.55 -12.08 -3.68
N ARG A 41 14.47 -12.82 -3.47
CA ARG A 41 14.02 -13.93 -4.32
C ARG A 41 13.66 -13.46 -5.72
N ASN A 42 13.03 -12.29 -5.84
CA ASN A 42 12.65 -11.73 -7.12
C ASN A 42 13.77 -10.88 -7.77
N GLY A 43 14.89 -10.68 -7.08
CA GLY A 43 16.02 -9.88 -7.55
C GLY A 43 15.63 -8.43 -7.80
N LEU A 44 14.84 -7.84 -6.88
CA LEU A 44 14.37 -6.46 -7.02
C LEU A 44 15.51 -5.48 -6.76
N VAL A 45 15.55 -4.41 -7.53
CA VAL A 45 16.49 -3.30 -7.41
C VAL A 45 15.81 -2.16 -6.65
N ILE A 46 16.34 -1.82 -5.49
CA ILE A 46 15.73 -0.81 -4.63
C ILE A 46 16.37 0.56 -4.86
N LEU A 47 15.54 1.53 -5.21
CA LEU A 47 15.90 2.94 -5.31
C LEU A 47 15.61 3.60 -3.97
N GLU A 48 16.64 4.21 -3.37
CA GLU A 48 16.53 4.90 -2.06
C GLU A 48 16.01 6.34 -2.21
N ASP A 49 16.21 6.94 -3.37
CA ASP A 49 15.73 8.28 -3.71
C ASP A 49 14.49 8.20 -4.60
N GLU A 50 13.56 9.15 -4.38
CA GLU A 50 12.36 9.25 -5.21
C GLU A 50 12.72 9.50 -6.67
N PRO A 51 12.27 8.65 -7.59
CA PRO A 51 12.57 8.81 -9.01
C PRO A 51 11.97 10.10 -9.57
N ALA A 52 12.65 10.70 -10.54
CA ALA A 52 12.14 11.86 -11.26
C ALA A 52 10.82 11.54 -11.98
N ALA A 53 10.01 12.58 -12.25
CA ALA A 53 8.69 12.41 -12.86
C ALA A 53 8.71 11.74 -14.24
N ASP A 54 9.82 11.88 -14.96
CA ASP A 54 10.06 11.29 -16.29
C ASP A 54 10.87 9.98 -16.23
N HIS A 55 11.12 9.45 -15.03
CA HIS A 55 11.87 8.21 -14.85
C HIS A 55 11.22 7.05 -15.60
N VAL A 56 12.05 6.34 -16.36
CA VAL A 56 11.65 5.11 -17.06
C VAL A 56 11.96 3.93 -16.14
N TRP A 57 10.92 3.35 -15.58
CA TRP A 57 11.03 2.25 -14.63
C TRP A 57 11.54 0.97 -15.30
N GLY A 58 12.58 0.36 -14.73
CA GLY A 58 12.97 -1.00 -15.05
C GLY A 58 11.99 -2.01 -14.45
N GLU A 59 11.83 -3.16 -15.08
CA GLU A 59 10.87 -4.22 -14.68
C GLU A 59 10.97 -4.63 -13.19
N LYS A 60 12.15 -4.49 -12.59
CA LYS A 60 12.44 -4.91 -11.22
C LYS A 60 12.84 -3.76 -10.29
N GLU A 61 12.65 -2.52 -10.73
CA GLU A 61 12.98 -1.35 -9.93
C GLU A 61 11.85 -0.97 -9.00
N TYR A 62 12.17 -0.81 -7.72
CA TYR A 62 11.23 -0.38 -6.69
C TYR A 62 11.80 0.79 -5.91
N TYR A 63 11.02 1.82 -5.74
CA TYR A 63 11.33 2.94 -4.86
C TYR A 63 10.95 2.60 -3.44
N LYS A 64 11.91 2.65 -2.51
CA LYS A 64 11.63 2.60 -1.07
C LYS A 64 11.09 3.94 -0.62
N VAL A 65 9.81 3.99 -0.27
CA VAL A 65 9.13 5.24 0.03
C VAL A 65 9.68 5.86 1.32
N ARG A 66 10.33 7.03 1.22
CA ARG A 66 11.15 7.64 2.27
C ARG A 66 10.45 7.78 3.63
N ASP A 67 9.19 8.17 3.66
CA ASP A 67 8.46 8.46 4.90
C ASP A 67 7.76 7.24 5.51
N TYR A 68 7.93 6.06 4.88
CA TYR A 68 7.23 4.85 5.25
C TYR A 68 8.18 3.65 5.25
N ASP A 69 8.55 3.17 6.45
CA ASP A 69 9.41 1.99 6.55
C ASP A 69 8.78 0.79 5.84
N ASP A 70 9.56 0.13 5.01
CA ASP A 70 9.26 -1.11 4.30
C ASP A 70 8.07 -1.03 3.32
N LEU A 71 7.71 0.18 2.89
CA LEU A 71 6.82 0.41 1.76
C LEU A 71 7.64 0.58 0.49
N TYR A 72 7.38 -0.26 -0.52
CA TYR A 72 8.09 -0.20 -1.80
C TYR A 72 7.08 -0.04 -2.93
N PHE A 73 7.39 0.84 -3.86
CA PHE A 73 6.52 1.20 -4.97
C PHE A 73 7.22 0.98 -6.30
N HIS A 74 6.52 0.39 -7.25
CA HIS A 74 6.94 0.23 -8.64
C HIS A 74 5.82 0.68 -9.57
N LEU A 75 6.11 1.63 -10.47
CA LEU A 75 5.16 2.07 -11.49
C LEU A 75 5.31 1.20 -12.73
N ILE A 76 4.30 0.36 -13.00
CA ILE A 76 4.28 -0.54 -14.17
C ILE A 76 3.87 0.24 -15.42
N GLU A 77 2.82 1.06 -15.31
CA GLU A 77 2.26 1.83 -16.42
C GLU A 77 1.85 3.22 -15.91
N ARG A 78 2.37 4.24 -16.57
CA ARG A 78 1.93 5.61 -16.28
C ARG A 78 0.66 5.91 -17.04
N GLY A 79 -0.31 6.44 -16.35
CA GLY A 79 -1.56 6.87 -16.98
C GLY A 79 -1.44 8.21 -17.71
N ASP A 80 -2.55 8.63 -18.27
CA ASP A 80 -2.62 9.86 -19.05
C ASP A 80 -2.53 11.09 -18.15
N SER A 81 -1.59 11.99 -18.46
CA SER A 81 -1.41 13.26 -17.73
C SER A 81 -2.27 14.39 -18.28
N ILE A 82 -2.74 14.27 -19.51
CA ILE A 82 -3.47 15.32 -20.24
C ILE A 82 -4.65 14.70 -20.98
N ARG A 83 -5.81 15.37 -20.95
CA ARG A 83 -6.93 15.11 -21.85
C ARG A 83 -7.10 16.29 -22.79
N VAL A 84 -7.20 16.00 -24.08
CA VAL A 84 -7.61 17.00 -25.07
C VAL A 84 -9.13 17.00 -25.14
N ASP A 85 -9.75 18.09 -24.73
CA ASP A 85 -11.20 18.24 -24.82
C ASP A 85 -11.59 18.56 -26.27
N SER A 86 -12.26 17.63 -26.94
CA SER A 86 -12.64 17.72 -28.35
C SER A 86 -13.88 18.60 -28.62
N ILE A 87 -14.36 19.34 -27.63
CA ILE A 87 -15.62 20.13 -27.75
C ILE A 87 -15.38 21.48 -28.46
N SER A 88 -14.14 21.94 -28.59
CA SER A 88 -13.81 23.16 -29.32
C SER A 88 -12.64 22.98 -30.29
N PRO A 89 -12.87 22.98 -31.61
CA PRO A 89 -11.80 22.78 -32.59
C PRO A 89 -10.84 23.97 -32.74
N THR A 90 -11.00 25.03 -31.97
CA THR A 90 -10.23 26.28 -32.10
C THR A 90 -9.36 26.66 -30.93
N GLU A 91 -9.46 25.99 -29.79
CA GLU A 91 -8.57 26.16 -28.65
C GLU A 91 -8.15 24.77 -28.15
N ASN A 92 -6.84 24.56 -28.02
CA ASN A 92 -6.26 23.38 -27.37
C ASN A 92 -6.49 23.50 -25.85
N ASP A 93 -7.70 23.26 -25.39
CA ASP A 93 -7.97 23.11 -23.95
C ASP A 93 -7.41 21.75 -23.51
N THR A 94 -6.19 21.81 -23.00
CA THR A 94 -5.58 20.67 -22.33
C THR A 94 -5.95 20.70 -20.86
N VAL A 95 -6.62 19.66 -20.38
CA VAL A 95 -6.93 19.49 -18.96
C VAL A 95 -5.86 18.63 -18.34
N ASP A 96 -5.21 19.14 -17.29
CA ASP A 96 -4.31 18.36 -16.45
C ASP A 96 -5.16 17.34 -15.65
N LEU A 97 -4.77 16.08 -15.73
CA LEU A 97 -5.46 14.96 -15.07
C LEU A 97 -4.78 14.55 -13.76
N GLU A 98 -3.89 15.37 -13.20
CA GLU A 98 -3.27 15.06 -11.92
C GLU A 98 -4.32 14.83 -10.82
N ILE A 99 -4.19 13.72 -10.13
CA ILE A 99 -5.10 13.31 -9.05
C ILE A 99 -4.90 14.25 -7.85
N ILE A 100 -5.97 14.87 -7.41
CA ILE A 100 -5.98 15.79 -6.27
C ILE A 100 -6.79 15.25 -5.09
N ALA A 101 -6.61 15.86 -3.91
CA ALA A 101 -7.36 15.47 -2.72
C ALA A 101 -8.88 15.52 -2.94
N ASN A 102 -9.59 14.52 -2.43
CA ASN A 102 -11.02 14.25 -2.59
C ASN A 102 -11.47 13.74 -3.97
N ASP A 103 -10.58 13.50 -4.91
CA ASP A 103 -10.95 12.78 -6.12
C ASP A 103 -11.47 11.38 -5.77
N LEU A 104 -12.55 10.96 -6.44
CA LEU A 104 -13.09 9.62 -6.28
C LEU A 104 -12.28 8.63 -7.10
N ILE A 105 -11.49 7.83 -6.42
CA ILE A 105 -10.68 6.77 -7.01
C ILE A 105 -11.53 5.51 -7.19
N VAL A 106 -11.47 4.95 -8.37
CA VAL A 106 -12.08 3.67 -8.72
C VAL A 106 -10.95 2.69 -8.97
N MET A 107 -10.82 1.68 -8.11
CA MET A 107 -9.66 0.79 -8.09
C MET A 107 -10.03 -0.65 -8.36
N ARG A 108 -9.22 -1.33 -9.18
CA ARG A 108 -9.15 -2.78 -9.28
C ARG A 108 -7.78 -3.25 -8.86
N TYR A 109 -7.71 -4.38 -8.16
CA TYR A 109 -6.44 -4.83 -7.61
C TYR A 109 -6.31 -6.35 -7.52
N LYS A 110 -5.07 -6.82 -7.47
CA LYS A 110 -4.69 -8.16 -7.01
C LYS A 110 -3.95 -8.01 -5.70
N LYS A 111 -4.12 -8.96 -4.80
CA LYS A 111 -3.48 -9.00 -3.49
C LYS A 111 -2.80 -10.35 -3.29
N PHE A 112 -1.52 -10.33 -3.00
CA PHE A 112 -0.71 -11.52 -2.74
C PHE A 112 -0.17 -11.46 -1.31
N GLU A 113 -0.41 -12.52 -0.55
CA GLU A 113 0.22 -12.69 0.76
C GLU A 113 1.68 -13.13 0.58
N LEU A 114 2.60 -12.46 1.25
CA LEU A 114 4.00 -12.84 1.25
C LEU A 114 4.23 -14.02 2.20
N THR A 115 4.84 -15.08 1.67
CA THR A 115 5.22 -16.26 2.44
C THR A 115 6.70 -16.58 2.29
N GLU A 116 7.22 -17.54 3.08
CA GLU A 116 8.64 -17.91 3.06
C GLU A 116 9.09 -18.49 1.71
N ASN A 117 8.19 -19.20 1.01
CA ASN A 117 8.55 -19.99 -0.17
C ASN A 117 7.94 -19.47 -1.46
N ALA A 118 6.68 -19.07 -1.44
CA ALA A 118 5.94 -18.59 -2.60
C ALA A 118 4.84 -17.63 -2.18
N ASP A 119 4.54 -16.67 -3.04
CA ASP A 119 3.48 -15.71 -2.78
C ASP A 119 2.14 -16.34 -3.11
N THR A 120 1.17 -16.13 -2.25
CA THR A 120 -0.16 -16.72 -2.38
C THR A 120 -1.16 -15.64 -2.81
N LEU A 121 -1.78 -15.82 -4.00
CA LEU A 121 -2.86 -14.95 -4.44
C LEU A 121 -4.03 -15.07 -3.46
N SER A 122 -4.29 -14.03 -2.70
CA SER A 122 -5.34 -14.01 -1.68
C SER A 122 -6.60 -13.30 -2.14
N TYR A 123 -6.47 -12.36 -3.07
CA TYR A 123 -7.61 -11.63 -3.61
C TYR A 123 -7.35 -11.09 -5.01
N TRP A 124 -8.37 -11.10 -5.87
CA TRP A 124 -8.30 -10.57 -7.22
C TRP A 124 -9.65 -10.01 -7.65
N THR A 125 -9.69 -8.70 -7.98
CA THR A 125 -10.84 -8.10 -8.66
C THR A 125 -10.70 -8.31 -10.17
N THR A 126 -11.63 -9.01 -10.78
CA THR A 126 -11.67 -9.21 -12.22
C THR A 126 -12.48 -8.13 -12.92
N LEU A 127 -12.36 -8.03 -14.25
CA LEU A 127 -13.22 -7.15 -15.05
C LEU A 127 -14.69 -7.53 -14.98
N ASP A 128 -14.97 -8.81 -14.68
CA ASP A 128 -16.33 -9.36 -14.56
C ASP A 128 -16.99 -9.02 -13.23
N GLN A 129 -16.24 -8.52 -12.25
CA GLN A 129 -16.83 -8.04 -10.99
C GLN A 129 -17.55 -6.71 -11.25
N ALA A 130 -18.85 -6.69 -10.92
CA ALA A 130 -19.70 -5.52 -11.16
C ALA A 130 -19.23 -4.25 -10.45
N PHE A 131 -18.61 -4.41 -9.26
CA PHE A 131 -18.27 -3.29 -8.40
C PHE A 131 -16.76 -3.27 -8.10
N PRO A 132 -16.02 -2.26 -8.63
CA PRO A 132 -14.67 -1.95 -8.18
C PRO A 132 -14.71 -1.39 -6.74
N THR A 133 -13.55 -1.31 -6.10
CA THR A 133 -13.43 -0.56 -4.85
C THR A 133 -13.37 0.93 -5.16
N GLU A 134 -14.20 1.72 -4.47
CA GLU A 134 -14.23 3.17 -4.60
C GLU A 134 -13.87 3.83 -3.27
N PHE A 135 -13.07 4.91 -3.30
CA PHE A 135 -12.75 5.73 -2.13
C PHE A 135 -12.26 7.13 -2.55
N HIS A 136 -12.40 8.10 -1.66
CA HIS A 136 -11.87 9.45 -1.90
C HIS A 136 -10.40 9.53 -1.50
N TYR A 137 -9.56 10.00 -2.44
CA TYR A 137 -8.14 10.16 -2.19
C TYR A 137 -7.89 11.14 -1.03
N GLY A 138 -7.06 10.71 -0.07
CA GLY A 138 -6.75 11.47 1.14
C GLY A 138 -7.76 11.30 2.28
N ASN A 139 -8.87 10.59 2.09
CA ASN A 139 -9.86 10.31 3.13
C ASN A 139 -9.66 8.91 3.74
N LEU A 140 -8.93 8.83 4.86
CA LEU A 140 -8.68 7.57 5.56
C LEU A 140 -9.93 6.97 6.22
N SER A 141 -11.05 7.71 6.30
CA SER A 141 -12.32 7.15 6.77
C SER A 141 -13.03 6.33 5.69
N ASP A 142 -12.78 6.62 4.41
CA ASP A 142 -13.29 5.85 3.28
C ASP A 142 -12.43 4.61 3.00
N CYS A 143 -11.10 4.79 3.11
CA CYS A 143 -10.13 3.72 2.91
C CYS A 143 -9.04 3.83 3.97
N GLU A 144 -8.99 2.88 4.88
CA GLU A 144 -8.03 2.86 5.99
C GLU A 144 -6.61 2.45 5.58
N CYS A 145 -6.43 1.87 4.38
CA CYS A 145 -5.14 1.43 3.87
C CYS A 145 -4.27 2.63 3.45
N VAL A 146 -3.37 3.03 4.32
CA VAL A 146 -2.45 4.16 4.08
C VAL A 146 -1.61 3.93 2.82
N ALA A 147 -1.15 2.69 2.60
CA ALA A 147 -0.34 2.35 1.43
C ALA A 147 -1.05 2.63 0.10
N TRP A 148 -2.38 2.49 0.03
CA TRP A 148 -3.15 2.80 -1.17
C TRP A 148 -3.16 4.29 -1.47
N HIS A 149 -3.31 5.14 -0.44
CA HIS A 149 -3.24 6.60 -0.63
C HIS A 149 -1.85 7.04 -1.08
N VAL A 150 -0.80 6.42 -0.52
CA VAL A 150 0.59 6.67 -0.94
C VAL A 150 0.81 6.23 -2.38
N ALA A 151 0.31 5.05 -2.76
CA ALA A 151 0.40 4.54 -4.13
C ALA A 151 -0.30 5.47 -5.12
N VAL A 152 -1.53 5.93 -4.82
CA VAL A 152 -2.26 6.91 -5.65
C VAL A 152 -1.46 8.20 -5.84
N LYS A 153 -0.85 8.72 -4.75
CA LYS A 153 0.02 9.91 -4.82
C LYS A 153 1.19 9.70 -5.79
N LEU A 154 1.85 8.55 -5.72
CA LEU A 154 3.02 8.23 -6.57
C LEU A 154 2.64 7.88 -8.01
N MET A 155 1.47 7.29 -8.24
CA MET A 155 0.91 7.08 -9.59
C MET A 155 0.60 8.40 -10.28
N LYS A 156 0.10 9.38 -9.55
CA LYS A 156 -0.16 10.76 -9.95
C LYS A 156 -1.32 10.93 -10.94
N TYR A 157 -1.52 10.02 -11.90
CA TYR A 157 -2.48 10.15 -13.00
C TYR A 157 -3.46 8.97 -13.06
N PRO A 158 -4.69 9.20 -13.56
CA PRO A 158 -5.66 8.13 -13.81
C PRO A 158 -5.13 7.14 -14.85
N GLU A 159 -5.71 5.94 -14.89
CA GLU A 159 -5.31 4.81 -15.74
C GLU A 159 -3.90 4.26 -15.45
N SER A 160 -3.25 4.73 -14.39
CA SER A 160 -1.96 4.17 -13.96
C SER A 160 -2.10 2.76 -13.38
N LEU A 161 -1.04 1.98 -13.54
CA LEU A 161 -0.88 0.64 -12.96
C LEU A 161 0.41 0.61 -12.16
N CYS A 162 0.34 0.15 -10.92
CA CYS A 162 1.52 0.00 -10.07
C CYS A 162 1.52 -1.33 -9.31
N GLU A 163 2.67 -1.69 -8.80
CA GLU A 163 2.85 -2.72 -7.79
C GLU A 163 3.42 -2.11 -6.52
N VAL A 164 2.89 -2.50 -5.36
CA VAL A 164 3.37 -2.02 -4.06
C VAL A 164 3.55 -3.18 -3.09
N ILE A 165 4.70 -3.21 -2.40
CA ILE A 165 4.96 -4.11 -1.28
C ILE A 165 4.57 -3.35 -0.02
N VAL A 166 3.59 -3.87 0.70
CA VAL A 166 2.92 -3.19 1.81
C VAL A 166 3.19 -3.93 3.12
N PRO A 167 3.90 -3.30 4.06
CA PRO A 167 3.99 -3.83 5.41
C PRO A 167 2.63 -3.71 6.11
N SER A 168 2.30 -4.65 6.96
CA SER A 168 0.99 -4.74 7.61
C SER A 168 0.52 -3.45 8.27
N LYS A 169 1.43 -2.69 8.88
CA LYS A 169 1.14 -1.41 9.57
C LYS A 169 0.52 -0.33 8.66
N LEU A 170 0.68 -0.45 7.34
CA LEU A 170 0.16 0.49 6.34
C LEU A 170 -1.01 -0.10 5.54
N GLY A 171 -1.37 -1.35 5.81
CA GLY A 171 -2.47 -2.08 5.19
C GLY A 171 -3.79 -1.92 5.92
N PHE A 172 -4.73 -2.81 5.63
CA PHE A 172 -6.04 -2.87 6.27
C PHE A 172 -5.97 -3.39 7.70
N SER A 173 -7.01 -3.16 8.51
CA SER A 173 -7.06 -3.54 9.94
C SER A 173 -6.85 -5.04 10.19
N ASP A 174 -7.31 -5.90 9.30
CA ASP A 174 -7.09 -7.35 9.37
C ASP A 174 -5.63 -7.72 9.15
N GLU A 175 -4.95 -7.04 8.22
CA GLU A 175 -3.52 -7.18 7.93
C GLU A 175 -2.66 -6.68 9.10
N GLN A 176 -3.04 -5.53 9.68
CA GLN A 176 -2.38 -4.98 10.86
C GLN A 176 -2.50 -5.93 12.06
N THR A 177 -3.68 -6.52 12.24
CA THR A 177 -3.95 -7.46 13.36
C THR A 177 -3.18 -8.76 13.21
N SER A 178 -3.09 -9.28 11.98
CA SER A 178 -2.35 -10.53 11.68
C SER A 178 -0.85 -10.32 11.50
N VAL A 179 -0.40 -9.07 11.38
CA VAL A 179 0.99 -8.68 11.05
C VAL A 179 1.47 -9.40 9.79
N THR A 180 0.66 -9.31 8.73
CA THR A 180 0.88 -10.00 7.46
C THR A 180 1.17 -8.99 6.36
N PRO A 181 2.35 -9.07 5.69
CA PRO A 181 2.68 -8.19 4.58
C PRO A 181 2.09 -8.71 3.27
N TYR A 182 1.75 -7.78 2.38
CA TYR A 182 1.15 -8.08 1.09
C TYR A 182 1.85 -7.35 -0.06
N VAL A 183 1.73 -7.92 -1.25
CA VAL A 183 1.96 -7.22 -2.51
C VAL A 183 0.61 -6.91 -3.14
N TYR A 184 0.42 -5.68 -3.56
CA TYR A 184 -0.74 -5.25 -4.31
C TYR A 184 -0.34 -4.80 -5.70
N ILE A 185 -1.09 -5.26 -6.70
CA ILE A 185 -1.07 -4.69 -8.05
C ILE A 185 -2.34 -3.88 -8.21
N LEU A 186 -2.21 -2.56 -8.38
CA LEU A 186 -3.30 -1.60 -8.36
C LEU A 186 -3.47 -0.95 -9.73
N LYS A 187 -4.68 -1.05 -10.31
CA LYS A 187 -5.09 -0.27 -11.49
C LYS A 187 -6.16 0.73 -11.06
N ILE A 188 -5.94 2.00 -11.34
CA ILE A 188 -6.84 3.07 -10.92
C ILE A 188 -7.50 3.81 -12.07
N LYS A 189 -8.69 4.33 -11.80
CA LYS A 189 -9.39 5.35 -12.58
C LYS A 189 -9.83 6.46 -11.64
N VAL A 190 -10.07 7.63 -12.18
CA VAL A 190 -10.71 8.73 -11.46
C VAL A 190 -12.10 8.94 -12.05
N LYS A 191 -13.12 8.94 -11.20
CA LYS A 191 -14.46 9.27 -11.59
C LYS A 191 -14.59 10.79 -11.60
N GLN A 192 -14.68 11.35 -12.78
CA GLN A 192 -14.91 12.79 -12.92
C GLN A 192 -16.31 13.14 -12.38
N GLN A 193 -16.36 14.15 -11.52
CA GLN A 193 -17.60 14.74 -11.03
C GLN A 193 -18.21 15.66 -12.09
#